data_f740ee54f45e22c5bac0f97deb3d6fcd
#
_entry.id   f740ee54f45e22c5bac0f97deb3d6fcd
#
_cell.length_a   1.000
_cell.length_b   1.000
_cell.length_c   1.000
_cell.angle_alpha   90.00
_cell.angle_beta   90.00
_cell.angle_gamma   90.00
#
_symmetry.space_group_name_H-M   'P 1'
#
loop_
_entity.id
_entity.type
_entity.pdbx_description
1 polymer ?
#
loop_
_entity_poly.entity_id
_entity_poly.type
_entity_poly.pdbx_seq_one_letter_code
_entity_poly.pdbx_strand_id
1 'polypeptide(L)'
;MTQDPGVGRTLGDRYELVAVIGRGGMAEVWEATDTRLGRRVAIKILRPDLARDPAFQARFRREAQSSASLNHPNIVAVYDTGEDILIDGTESTVVPYIVMEYVEGMTLRQLLSSGRRLLPERSLEITAGTLSALDYAHRHG
;
A
#
# COMPACT_ATOMS: atom_id res chain seq x y z
N MET A 1 -14.09 -22.74 3.02
CA MET A 1 -13.06 -21.69 3.13
C MET A 1 -13.21 -20.75 1.94
N THR A 2 -13.61 -19.53 2.20
CA THR A 2 -13.80 -18.52 1.15
C THR A 2 -12.48 -17.79 0.91
N GLN A 3 -11.96 -17.92 -0.32
CA GLN A 3 -10.83 -17.11 -0.76
C GLN A 3 -11.33 -15.71 -1.14
N ASP A 4 -10.50 -14.70 -0.89
CA ASP A 4 -10.76 -13.37 -1.42
C ASP A 4 -10.78 -13.42 -2.96
N PRO A 5 -11.73 -12.74 -3.62
CA PRO A 5 -11.91 -12.85 -5.08
C PRO A 5 -10.69 -12.45 -5.91
N GLY A 6 -9.77 -11.69 -5.32
CA GLY A 6 -8.56 -11.23 -6.01
C GLY A 6 -7.37 -12.18 -5.92
N VAL A 7 -7.43 -13.22 -5.07
CA VAL A 7 -6.30 -14.14 -4.88
C VAL A 7 -5.99 -14.86 -6.19
N GLY A 8 -4.71 -14.87 -6.58
CA GLY A 8 -4.24 -15.45 -7.82
C GLY A 8 -4.36 -14.55 -9.04
N ARG A 9 -5.03 -13.41 -8.92
CA ARG A 9 -5.12 -12.43 -10.00
C ARG A 9 -3.78 -11.75 -10.22
N THR A 10 -3.44 -11.52 -11.48
CA THR A 10 -2.20 -10.85 -11.85
C THR A 10 -2.50 -9.46 -12.38
N LEU A 11 -1.86 -8.45 -11.80
CA LEU A 11 -1.97 -7.06 -12.24
C LEU A 11 -0.82 -6.72 -13.17
N GLY A 12 -1.14 -6.09 -14.31
CA GLY A 12 -0.15 -5.63 -15.27
C GLY A 12 0.76 -6.75 -15.80
N ASP A 13 0.25 -7.98 -15.85
CA ASP A 13 1.00 -9.19 -16.24
C ASP A 13 2.29 -9.40 -15.42
N ARG A 14 2.35 -8.84 -14.22
CA ARG A 14 3.56 -8.86 -13.41
C ARG A 14 3.34 -9.19 -11.94
N TYR A 15 2.31 -8.60 -11.33
CA TYR A 15 2.10 -8.70 -9.88
C TYR A 15 0.99 -9.68 -9.57
N GLU A 16 1.34 -10.81 -8.98
CA GLU A 16 0.36 -11.83 -8.59
C GLU A 16 -0.11 -11.57 -7.16
N LEU A 17 -1.41 -11.35 -6.99
CA LEU A 17 -2.02 -11.08 -5.69
C LEU A 17 -2.08 -12.35 -4.84
N VAL A 18 -1.56 -12.27 -3.62
CA VAL A 18 -1.47 -13.42 -2.70
C VAL A 18 -2.54 -13.33 -1.61
N ALA A 19 -2.63 -12.21 -0.91
CA ALA A 19 -3.56 -12.05 0.21
C ALA A 19 -3.81 -10.58 0.52
N VAL A 20 -5.01 -10.28 1.02
CA VAL A 20 -5.32 -8.95 1.56
C VAL A 20 -4.63 -8.81 2.91
N ILE A 21 -3.86 -7.74 3.09
CA ILE A 21 -3.18 -7.46 4.35
C ILE A 21 -3.71 -6.23 5.07
N GLY A 22 -4.54 -5.42 4.40
CA GLY A 22 -5.17 -4.26 5.01
C GLY A 22 -6.33 -3.75 4.19
N ARG A 23 -7.30 -3.12 4.87
CA ARG A 23 -8.44 -2.48 4.24
C ARG A 23 -8.63 -1.11 4.85
N GLY A 24 -8.60 -0.09 4.01
CA GLY A 24 -8.83 1.29 4.41
C GLY A 24 -10.12 1.84 3.83
N GLY A 25 -10.38 3.11 4.09
CA GLY A 25 -11.57 3.80 3.58
C GLY A 25 -11.62 3.91 2.06
N MET A 26 -10.47 4.05 1.39
CA MET A 26 -10.37 4.25 -0.06
C MET A 26 -9.80 3.04 -0.79
N ALA A 27 -8.93 2.28 -0.15
CA ALA A 27 -8.14 1.27 -0.84
C ALA A 27 -7.97 0.01 0.00
N GLU A 28 -7.67 -1.08 -0.69
CA GLU A 28 -7.20 -2.31 -0.06
C GLU A 28 -5.70 -2.45 -0.30
N VAL A 29 -4.99 -2.99 0.67
CA VAL A 29 -3.57 -3.30 0.53
C VAL A 29 -3.41 -4.80 0.44
N TRP A 30 -2.70 -5.25 -0.58
CA TRP A 30 -2.47 -6.66 -0.87
C TRP A 30 -1.00 -7.01 -0.75
N GLU A 31 -0.72 -8.19 -0.20
CA GLU A 31 0.56 -8.85 -0.43
C GLU A 31 0.55 -9.41 -1.84
N ALA A 32 1.61 -9.21 -2.58
CA ALA A 32 1.74 -9.71 -3.94
C ALA A 32 3.17 -10.15 -4.22
N THR A 33 3.32 -10.93 -5.29
CA THR A 33 4.62 -11.35 -5.79
C THR A 33 4.91 -10.62 -7.09
N ASP A 34 6.03 -9.92 -7.15
CA ASP A 34 6.58 -9.40 -8.40
C ASP A 34 7.21 -10.57 -9.14
N THR A 35 6.52 -11.08 -10.15
CA THR A 35 6.96 -12.27 -10.89
C THR A 35 8.18 -12.00 -11.75
N ARG A 36 8.44 -10.73 -12.08
CA ARG A 36 9.59 -10.36 -12.90
C ARG A 36 10.88 -10.31 -12.08
N LEU A 37 10.82 -9.78 -10.86
CA LEU A 37 11.98 -9.67 -9.98
C LEU A 37 12.02 -10.78 -8.91
N GLY A 38 10.96 -11.57 -8.78
CA GLY A 38 10.90 -12.67 -7.83
C GLY A 38 10.88 -12.22 -6.37
N ARG A 39 10.27 -11.08 -6.08
CA ARG A 39 10.22 -10.54 -4.72
C ARG A 39 8.81 -10.24 -4.27
N ARG A 40 8.63 -10.23 -2.95
CA ARG A 40 7.37 -9.83 -2.32
C ARG A 40 7.23 -8.31 -2.35
N VAL A 41 6.02 -7.84 -2.66
CA VAL A 41 5.67 -6.42 -2.65
C VAL A 41 4.32 -6.23 -2.00
N ALA A 42 4.01 -5.01 -1.60
CA ALA A 42 2.67 -4.61 -1.19
C ALA A 42 2.04 -3.80 -2.32
N ILE A 43 0.76 -4.04 -2.59
CA ILE A 43 0.03 -3.30 -3.61
C ILE A 43 -1.20 -2.67 -2.98
N LYS A 44 -1.30 -1.36 -3.10
CA LYS A 44 -2.45 -0.59 -2.69
C LYS A 44 -3.35 -0.39 -3.90
N ILE A 45 -4.57 -0.87 -3.83
CA ILE A 45 -5.53 -0.84 -4.94
C ILE A 45 -6.72 0.02 -4.53
N LEU A 46 -7.04 1.02 -5.34
CA LEU A 46 -8.23 1.85 -5.12
C LEU A 46 -9.47 0.94 -5.20
N ARG A 47 -10.38 1.07 -4.24
CA ARG A 47 -11.59 0.26 -4.22
C ARG A 47 -12.41 0.49 -5.50
N PRO A 48 -12.89 -0.59 -6.15
CA PRO A 48 -13.61 -0.46 -7.42
C PRO A 48 -14.84 0.43 -7.36
N ASP A 49 -15.56 0.45 -6.22
CA ASP A 49 -16.71 1.32 -6.03
C ASP A 49 -16.34 2.80 -6.02
N LEU A 50 -15.13 3.14 -5.62
CA LEU A 50 -14.61 4.50 -5.63
C LEU A 50 -13.85 4.85 -6.91
N ALA A 51 -13.37 3.85 -7.64
CA ALA A 51 -12.60 4.05 -8.87
C ALA A 51 -13.42 4.69 -9.99
N ARG A 52 -14.73 4.65 -9.89
CA ARG A 52 -15.63 5.30 -10.84
C ARG A 52 -15.73 6.81 -10.65
N ASP A 53 -15.31 7.31 -9.49
CA ASP A 53 -15.33 8.73 -9.19
C ASP A 53 -13.97 9.35 -9.55
N PRO A 54 -13.93 10.30 -10.53
CA PRO A 54 -12.67 10.94 -10.94
C PRO A 54 -11.95 11.65 -9.81
N ALA A 55 -12.66 12.16 -8.81
CA ALA A 55 -12.05 12.84 -7.67
C ALA A 55 -11.21 11.87 -6.82
N PHE A 56 -11.70 10.67 -6.57
CA PHE A 56 -10.95 9.63 -5.85
C PHE A 56 -9.75 9.13 -6.66
N GLN A 57 -9.92 8.96 -7.96
CA GLN A 57 -8.80 8.58 -8.83
C GLN A 57 -7.70 9.63 -8.82
N ALA A 58 -8.05 10.90 -8.95
CA ALA A 58 -7.08 12.00 -8.93
C ALA A 58 -6.33 12.07 -7.59
N ARG A 59 -7.05 11.91 -6.49
CA ARG A 59 -6.47 11.90 -5.15
C ARG A 59 -5.51 10.72 -4.95
N PHE A 60 -5.90 9.54 -5.41
CA PHE A 60 -5.08 8.34 -5.33
C PHE A 60 -3.77 8.49 -6.12
N ARG A 61 -3.86 9.01 -7.36
CA ARG A 61 -2.68 9.25 -8.20
C ARG A 61 -1.76 10.31 -7.61
N ARG A 62 -2.32 11.36 -7.01
CA ARG A 62 -1.55 12.41 -6.34
C ARG A 62 -0.76 11.86 -5.15
N GLU A 63 -1.39 11.00 -4.35
CA GLU A 63 -0.71 10.31 -3.25
C GLU A 63 0.48 9.49 -3.75
N ALA A 64 0.29 8.73 -4.82
CA ALA A 64 1.36 7.95 -5.42
C ALA A 64 2.53 8.81 -5.91
N GLN A 65 2.24 9.91 -6.58
CA GLN A 65 3.27 10.82 -7.08
C GLN A 65 4.06 11.48 -5.95
N SER A 66 3.37 11.92 -4.91
CA SER A 66 4.01 12.53 -3.74
C SER A 66 4.90 11.55 -3.01
N SER A 67 4.44 10.32 -2.83
CA SER A 67 5.19 9.27 -2.14
C SER A 67 6.37 8.77 -2.97
N ALA A 68 6.23 8.71 -4.29
CA ALA A 68 7.27 8.20 -5.18
C ALA A 68 8.55 9.06 -5.18
N SER A 69 8.44 10.34 -4.82
CA SER A 69 9.58 11.24 -4.74
C SER A 69 10.38 11.10 -3.44
N LEU A 70 9.86 10.36 -2.46
CA LEU A 70 10.49 10.20 -1.15
C LEU A 70 11.38 8.97 -1.10
N ASN A 71 12.58 9.13 -0.57
CA ASN A 71 13.53 8.03 -0.38
C ASN A 71 14.18 8.19 0.99
N HIS A 72 13.66 7.46 1.97
CA HIS A 72 14.11 7.51 3.36
C HIS A 72 13.93 6.14 4.00
N PRO A 73 14.86 5.67 4.86
CA PRO A 73 14.76 4.33 5.45
C PRO A 73 13.54 4.12 6.35
N ASN A 74 12.95 5.19 6.87
CA ASN A 74 11.75 5.12 7.72
C ASN A 74 10.46 5.43 6.97
N ILE A 75 10.51 5.52 5.64
CA ILE A 75 9.35 5.71 4.77
C ILE A 75 9.29 4.54 3.79
N VAL A 76 8.12 3.94 3.66
CA VAL A 76 7.88 2.85 2.70
C VAL A 76 8.15 3.36 1.28
N ALA A 77 8.99 2.65 0.54
CA ALA A 77 9.33 3.02 -0.83
C ALA A 77 8.20 2.66 -1.80
N VAL A 78 7.90 3.56 -2.73
CA VAL A 78 7.01 3.29 -3.87
C VAL A 78 7.87 2.83 -5.03
N TYR A 79 7.55 1.64 -5.57
CA TYR A 79 8.32 1.04 -6.65
C TYR A 79 7.72 1.31 -8.03
N ASP A 80 6.39 1.33 -8.13
CA ASP A 80 5.71 1.41 -9.40
C ASP A 80 4.27 1.84 -9.21
N THR A 81 3.64 2.30 -10.28
CA THR A 81 2.20 2.55 -10.33
C THR A 81 1.64 1.98 -11.61
N GLY A 82 0.36 1.64 -11.62
CA GLY A 82 -0.28 1.13 -12.81
C GLY A 82 -1.79 1.23 -12.72
N GLU A 83 -2.43 0.76 -13.75
CA GLU A 83 -3.87 0.69 -13.84
C GLU A 83 -4.27 -0.68 -14.34
N ASP A 84 -5.34 -1.22 -13.77
CA ASP A 84 -5.93 -2.47 -14.19
C ASP A 84 -7.37 -2.24 -14.61
N ILE A 85 -7.88 -3.11 -15.45
CA ILE A 85 -9.27 -3.03 -15.92
C ILE A 85 -10.07 -4.11 -15.24
N LEU A 86 -11.07 -3.70 -14.47
CA LEU A 86 -12.04 -4.59 -13.85
C LEU A 86 -13.28 -4.65 -14.73
N ILE A 87 -13.63 -5.84 -15.19
CA ILE A 87 -14.83 -6.08 -15.99
C ILE A 87 -15.89 -6.68 -15.10
N ASP A 88 -17.03 -5.99 -14.99
CA ASP A 88 -18.19 -6.45 -14.25
C ASP A 88 -19.40 -6.42 -15.20
N GLY A 89 -19.78 -7.58 -15.71
CA GLY A 89 -20.81 -7.69 -16.72
C GLY A 89 -20.41 -6.99 -18.02
N THR A 90 -21.15 -5.93 -18.41
CA THR A 90 -20.85 -5.11 -19.58
C THR A 90 -20.04 -3.86 -19.24
N GLU A 91 -19.85 -3.58 -17.96
CA GLU A 91 -19.10 -2.40 -17.51
C GLU A 91 -17.62 -2.73 -17.30
N SER A 92 -16.76 -1.82 -17.72
CA SER A 92 -15.34 -1.87 -17.42
C SER A 92 -14.96 -0.66 -16.59
N THR A 93 -14.18 -0.89 -15.53
CA THR A 93 -13.70 0.17 -14.64
C THR A 93 -12.18 0.12 -14.59
N VAL A 94 -11.55 1.26 -14.81
CA VAL A 94 -10.11 1.41 -14.66
C VAL A 94 -9.81 1.61 -13.17
N VAL A 95 -8.99 0.72 -12.62
CA VAL A 95 -8.64 0.72 -11.21
C VAL A 95 -7.15 0.99 -11.06
N PRO A 96 -6.76 2.14 -10.51
CA PRO A 96 -5.34 2.44 -10.29
C PRO A 96 -4.80 1.68 -9.09
N TYR A 97 -3.52 1.33 -9.16
CA TYR A 97 -2.81 0.69 -8.06
C TYR A 97 -1.40 1.27 -7.89
N ILE A 98 -0.87 1.11 -6.67
CA ILE A 98 0.48 1.54 -6.29
C ILE A 98 1.23 0.32 -5.78
N VAL A 99 2.40 0.05 -6.36
CA VAL A 99 3.29 -1.02 -5.89
C VAL A 99 4.32 -0.41 -4.96
N MET A 100 4.46 -0.98 -3.78
CA MET A 100 5.33 -0.45 -2.75
C MET A 100 6.08 -1.57 -2.02
N GLU A 101 7.02 -1.15 -1.23
CA GLU A 101 7.80 -2.02 -0.37
C GLU A 101 6.88 -2.82 0.57
N TYR A 102 7.10 -4.14 0.65
CA TYR A 102 6.45 -4.98 1.64
C TYR A 102 7.24 -4.91 2.94
N VAL A 103 6.59 -4.47 3.99
CA VAL A 103 7.20 -4.35 5.32
C VAL A 103 6.72 -5.51 6.18
N GLU A 104 7.65 -6.39 6.58
CA GLU A 104 7.35 -7.48 7.51
C GLU A 104 7.26 -6.93 8.94
N GLY A 105 6.43 -7.57 9.74
CA GLY A 105 6.26 -7.20 11.13
C GLY A 105 4.85 -6.75 11.44
N MET A 106 4.71 -5.95 12.47
CA MET A 106 3.41 -5.46 12.93
C MET A 106 3.38 -3.94 12.95
N THR A 107 2.17 -3.39 12.83
CA THR A 107 1.95 -1.97 13.00
C THR A 107 2.10 -1.58 14.46
N LEU A 108 2.32 -0.29 14.70
CA LEU A 108 2.34 0.25 16.07
C LEU A 108 1.01 -0.05 16.78
N ARG A 109 -0.11 0.06 16.06
CA ARG A 109 -1.43 -0.26 16.62
C ARG A 109 -1.54 -1.72 17.05
N GLN A 110 -1.04 -2.65 16.23
CA GLN A 110 -1.02 -4.07 16.57
C GLN A 110 -0.14 -4.34 17.79
N LEU A 111 1.01 -3.68 17.86
CA LEU A 111 1.93 -3.79 18.99
C LEU A 111 1.27 -3.31 20.29
N LEU A 112 0.60 -2.17 20.26
CA LEU A 112 -0.13 -1.63 21.42
C LEU A 112 -1.32 -2.51 21.81
N SER A 113 -2.04 -3.06 20.82
CA SER A 113 -3.21 -3.93 21.05
C SER A 113 -2.83 -5.30 21.58
N SER A 114 -1.57 -5.74 21.47
CA SER A 114 -1.11 -7.05 21.96
C SER A 114 -1.03 -7.12 23.49
N GLY A 115 -1.28 -6.04 24.21
CA GLY A 115 -1.19 -5.97 25.66
C GLY A 115 0.23 -5.82 26.19
N ARG A 116 1.22 -5.76 25.33
CA ARG A 116 2.62 -5.52 25.72
C ARG A 116 2.83 -4.04 25.96
N ARG A 117 3.47 -3.72 27.08
CA ARG A 117 3.90 -2.34 27.33
C ARG A 117 5.17 -2.05 26.53
N LEU A 118 5.16 -0.91 25.85
CA LEU A 118 6.38 -0.38 25.26
C LEU A 118 7.26 0.20 26.35
N LEU A 119 8.53 -0.19 26.36
CA LEU A 119 9.53 0.46 27.20
C LEU A 119 9.70 1.92 26.75
N PRO A 120 9.96 2.86 27.68
CA PRO A 120 10.15 4.26 27.33
C PRO A 120 11.20 4.48 26.24
N GLU A 121 12.29 3.74 26.28
CA GLU A 121 13.36 3.79 25.27
C GLU A 121 12.84 3.39 23.89
N ARG A 122 12.02 2.35 23.82
CA ARG A 122 11.43 1.88 22.57
C ARG A 122 10.45 2.91 22.00
N SER A 123 9.65 3.53 22.86
CA SER A 123 8.74 4.60 22.46
C SER A 123 9.50 5.80 21.88
N LEU A 124 10.62 6.17 22.49
CA LEU A 124 11.49 7.23 22.00
C LEU A 124 12.12 6.89 20.65
N GLU A 125 12.58 5.65 20.45
CA GLU A 125 13.13 5.20 19.18
C GLU A 125 12.11 5.30 18.04
N ILE A 126 10.89 4.82 18.28
CA ILE A 126 9.80 4.86 17.29
C ILE A 126 9.46 6.32 16.96
N THR A 127 9.35 7.17 17.99
CA THR A 127 9.04 8.59 17.80
C THR A 127 10.14 9.32 17.05
N ALA A 128 11.41 9.07 17.41
CA ALA A 128 12.56 9.68 16.73
C ALA A 128 12.62 9.26 15.27
N GLY A 129 12.37 7.98 14.97
CA GLY A 129 12.32 7.47 13.60
C GLY A 129 11.20 8.12 12.78
N THR A 130 10.04 8.27 13.37
CA THR A 130 8.90 8.93 12.73
C THR A 130 9.18 10.41 12.46
N LEU A 131 9.75 11.13 13.45
CA LEU A 131 10.12 12.53 13.27
C LEU A 131 11.19 12.71 12.19
N SER A 132 12.16 11.83 12.11
CA SER A 132 13.18 11.84 11.06
C SER A 132 12.55 11.70 9.68
N ALA A 133 11.59 10.78 9.52
CA ALA A 133 10.86 10.59 8.28
C ALA A 133 10.03 11.83 7.90
N LEU A 134 9.33 12.40 8.87
CA LEU A 134 8.52 13.61 8.65
C LEU A 134 9.38 14.82 8.29
N ASP A 135 10.51 15.01 8.97
CA ASP A 135 11.45 16.07 8.63
C ASP A 135 11.94 15.96 7.19
N TYR A 136 12.32 14.75 6.78
CA TYR A 136 12.71 14.48 5.40
C TYR A 136 11.58 14.81 4.43
N ALA A 137 10.36 14.33 4.70
CA ALA A 137 9.20 14.56 3.83
C ALA A 137 8.88 16.05 3.69
N HIS A 138 8.96 16.81 4.78
CA HIS A 138 8.72 18.25 4.77
C HIS A 138 9.76 19.03 3.97
N ARG A 139 11.01 18.58 3.95
CA ARG A 139 12.08 19.20 3.15
C ARG A 139 11.95 18.93 1.65
N HIS A 140 11.27 17.87 1.27
CA HIS A 140 11.13 17.45 -0.12
C HIS A 140 9.74 17.73 -0.71
N GLY A 141 8.93 18.48 -0.02
CA GLY A 141 7.59 18.87 -0.47
C GLY A 141 6.49 18.05 0.17
#